data_0e27a1f2bac136d578bd6975bb5b31eb
#
_entry.id   0e27a1f2bac136d578bd6975bb5b31eb
#
_cell.length_a   1.000
_cell.length_b   1.000
_cell.length_c   1.000
_cell.angle_alpha   90.00
_cell.angle_beta   90.00
_cell.angle_gamma   90.00
#
_symmetry.space_group_name_H-M   'P 1'
#
loop_
_entity.id
_entity.type
_entity.pdbx_description
1 polymer ?
#
loop_
_entity_poly.entity_id
_entity_poly.type
_entity_poly.pdbx_seq_one_letter_code
_entity_poly.pdbx_strand_id
1 'polypeptide(L)'
;MAKKSNAGGRQHTNSTRHPGATDNIPGRVGRLLAKGNKDATYDTAVQRETAVLVAVPDKRQADARTQEYLDELAFLAETAGVDVQHRFVQRLDKPDIRTFVGEGKLAEIKAYVMHKGISMVIFDDDLSPSQLRNLEAELTVKIVDRSLLIIDIFATRAKSATARAQVELAQYQYLLPRLTGLWSHLDKQRGGGVSQRGPGETEIETDRRVVRDRIALLKDKLKDFDKQSHTQRKSRGGIVRVALVGYTNVGKSTIMNLLSRSDVFAENKLFATVDSTVRKISFDNVPFLLSDTVGFIRKLPTRLIESFKSTLDEIREADLLVHVVDISHPGFEEQIAVVNETLKDIEAADKPMLLVFNKIDQYRHDTEMEKQAGFEGMNEDEDAPQRPTLAQLQATYMAKLHDPVLFISAQERENIDELRALLTRHVAKLHYQRYPNSLGDFSVESVEE
;
A
#
# COMPACT_ATOMS: atom_id res chain seq x y z
N MET A 1 53.06 53.17 -12.42
CA MET A 1 52.28 53.18 -11.16
C MET A 1 50.86 52.59 -11.43
N ALA A 2 50.67 51.36 -11.06
CA ALA A 2 49.35 50.73 -11.22
C ALA A 2 49.16 49.71 -10.08
N LYS A 3 48.17 49.91 -9.27
CA LYS A 3 47.77 49.02 -8.18
C LYS A 3 46.93 47.87 -8.70
N LYS A 4 47.37 46.67 -8.39
CA LYS A 4 46.56 45.41 -8.51
C LYS A 4 45.52 45.37 -7.38
N SER A 5 44.25 45.08 -7.70
CA SER A 5 43.26 44.63 -6.76
C SER A 5 42.81 43.21 -7.13
N ASN A 6 43.00 42.32 -6.19
CA ASN A 6 42.69 40.91 -6.25
C ASN A 6 41.25 40.73 -5.70
N ALA A 7 40.33 40.20 -6.50
CA ALA A 7 38.98 39.84 -6.06
C ALA A 7 38.80 38.33 -6.22
N GLY A 8 38.96 37.64 -5.11
CA GLY A 8 38.67 36.21 -5.02
C GLY A 8 37.17 35.93 -4.99
N GLY A 9 36.67 35.31 -6.05
CA GLY A 9 35.30 34.82 -6.11
C GLY A 9 35.11 33.56 -5.25
N ARG A 10 34.33 33.67 -4.19
CA ARG A 10 33.81 32.49 -3.46
C ARG A 10 32.64 31.89 -4.24
N GLN A 11 32.83 30.72 -4.81
CA GLN A 11 31.76 29.89 -5.32
C GLN A 11 30.98 29.33 -4.13
N HIS A 12 29.76 29.80 -3.92
CA HIS A 12 28.79 29.16 -3.07
C HIS A 12 28.17 28.00 -3.84
N THR A 13 28.61 26.77 -3.53
CA THR A 13 27.87 25.55 -3.91
C THR A 13 26.64 25.43 -3.01
N ASN A 14 25.47 25.80 -3.53
CA ASN A 14 24.19 25.55 -2.90
C ASN A 14 23.87 24.04 -3.03
N SER A 15 24.24 23.26 -2.03
CA SER A 15 23.74 21.92 -1.83
C SER A 15 22.32 22.01 -1.27
N THR A 16 21.31 21.92 -2.12
CA THR A 16 19.92 21.75 -1.72
C THR A 16 19.75 20.33 -1.19
N ARG A 17 19.95 20.16 0.13
CA ARG A 17 19.46 18.98 0.84
C ARG A 17 17.94 19.04 0.85
N HIS A 18 17.27 18.08 0.23
CA HIS A 18 15.85 17.85 0.46
C HIS A 18 15.67 17.36 1.90
N PRO A 19 14.92 18.07 2.76
CA PRO A 19 14.60 17.57 4.10
C PRO A 19 13.74 16.33 3.98
N GLY A 20 14.15 15.23 4.61
CA GLY A 20 13.31 14.04 4.76
C GLY A 20 12.00 14.38 5.48
N ALA A 21 10.95 13.61 5.22
CA ALA A 21 9.59 13.86 5.76
C ALA A 21 9.51 14.01 7.29
N THR A 22 10.56 13.62 8.03
CA THR A 22 10.68 13.74 9.49
C THR A 22 11.19 15.10 9.98
N ASP A 23 11.80 15.93 9.11
CA ASP A 23 12.40 17.21 9.53
C ASP A 23 11.36 18.32 9.77
N ASN A 24 10.10 18.12 9.39
CA ASN A 24 9.01 19.09 9.54
C ASN A 24 8.09 18.86 10.74
N ILE A 25 8.39 17.89 11.62
CA ILE A 25 7.61 17.64 12.82
C ILE A 25 8.20 18.46 13.97
N PRO A 26 7.50 19.49 14.47
CA PRO A 26 8.03 20.35 15.53
C PRO A 26 8.19 19.62 16.85
N GLY A 27 9.30 19.88 17.54
CA GLY A 27 9.53 19.50 18.92
C GLY A 27 9.91 18.04 19.17
N ARG A 28 9.50 17.51 20.33
CA ARG A 28 9.84 16.16 20.82
C ARG A 28 9.24 15.02 20.00
N VAL A 29 8.08 15.21 19.36
CA VAL A 29 7.41 14.21 18.53
C VAL A 29 8.27 13.86 17.32
N GLY A 30 8.91 14.84 16.65
CA GLY A 30 9.85 14.59 15.58
C GLY A 30 11.10 13.82 16.02
N ARG A 31 11.51 13.97 17.28
CA ARG A 31 12.63 13.21 17.86
C ARG A 31 12.26 11.76 18.23
N LEU A 32 10.99 11.48 18.50
CA LEU A 32 10.50 10.11 18.77
C LEU A 32 10.44 9.28 17.49
N LEU A 33 10.06 9.88 16.38
CA LEU A 33 10.08 9.25 15.07
C LEU A 33 11.51 9.13 14.49
N ALA A 34 12.44 9.99 14.93
CA ALA A 34 13.82 10.08 14.45
C ALA A 34 14.87 9.38 15.35
N LYS A 35 14.48 8.68 16.42
CA LYS A 35 15.43 7.96 17.29
C LYS A 35 15.94 6.67 16.64
N GLY A 36 16.72 6.82 15.58
CA GLY A 36 17.85 5.95 15.31
C GLY A 36 19.08 6.52 16.02
N ASN A 37 19.81 5.68 16.68
CA ASN A 37 20.97 5.86 17.53
C ASN A 37 21.96 6.96 17.02
N LYS A 38 22.23 8.01 17.82
CA LYS A 38 23.12 9.13 17.44
C LYS A 38 24.58 8.97 17.84
N ASP A 39 25.02 7.81 18.33
CA ASP A 39 26.38 7.58 18.82
C ASP A 39 27.11 6.44 18.10
N ALA A 40 26.99 6.36 16.78
CA ALA A 40 27.86 5.49 15.98
C ALA A 40 28.59 6.31 14.94
N THR A 41 29.90 6.22 14.91
CA THR A 41 30.82 6.64 13.84
C THR A 41 30.20 6.31 12.49
N TYR A 42 30.05 7.33 11.62
CA TYR A 42 29.41 7.21 10.30
C TYR A 42 30.14 6.19 9.43
N ASP A 43 29.66 4.97 9.43
CA ASP A 43 29.83 4.07 8.31
C ASP A 43 28.74 4.43 7.29
N THR A 44 29.11 4.89 6.11
CA THR A 44 28.21 5.36 5.05
C THR A 44 27.45 4.23 4.32
N ALA A 45 27.65 2.99 4.74
CA ALA A 45 26.79 1.87 4.35
C ALA A 45 25.44 2.00 5.09
N VAL A 46 24.36 2.18 4.35
CA VAL A 46 23.00 2.16 4.88
C VAL A 46 22.77 0.76 5.47
N GLN A 47 23.02 0.60 6.78
CA GLN A 47 22.66 -0.62 7.48
C GLN A 47 21.13 -0.73 7.48
N ARG A 48 20.62 -1.75 6.78
CA ARG A 48 19.19 -2.06 6.80
C ARG A 48 18.80 -2.46 8.23
N GLU A 49 17.71 -1.92 8.74
CA GLU A 49 17.15 -2.35 10.01
C GLU A 49 16.74 -3.83 9.90
N THR A 50 17.02 -4.62 10.93
CA THR A 50 16.66 -6.04 10.97
C THR A 50 15.38 -6.25 11.76
N ALA A 51 14.49 -7.13 11.29
CA ALA A 51 13.23 -7.39 11.95
C ALA A 51 12.92 -8.88 12.09
N VAL A 52 12.04 -9.19 13.05
CA VAL A 52 11.30 -10.45 13.10
C VAL A 52 9.82 -10.17 12.90
N LEU A 53 9.14 -11.09 12.23
CA LEU A 53 7.70 -11.02 12.00
C LEU A 53 6.96 -11.86 13.03
N VAL A 54 5.80 -11.38 13.48
CA VAL A 54 4.93 -12.07 14.42
C VAL A 54 3.52 -12.10 13.88
N ALA A 55 2.97 -13.32 13.75
CA ALA A 55 1.57 -13.55 13.38
C ALA A 55 0.85 -14.36 14.45
N VAL A 56 -0.39 -13.98 14.75
CA VAL A 56 -1.28 -14.68 15.68
C VAL A 56 -2.55 -15.09 14.96
N PRO A 57 -2.48 -16.13 14.09
CA PRO A 57 -3.65 -16.62 13.39
C PRO A 57 -4.63 -17.32 14.33
N ASP A 58 -5.92 -17.32 13.95
CA ASP A 58 -6.93 -18.16 14.59
C ASP A 58 -6.53 -19.65 14.47
N LYS A 59 -6.90 -20.47 15.48
CA LYS A 59 -6.61 -21.91 15.49
C LYS A 59 -7.17 -22.66 14.27
N ARG A 60 -8.23 -22.16 13.65
CA ARG A 60 -8.89 -22.77 12.51
C ARG A 60 -8.25 -22.37 11.16
N GLN A 61 -7.38 -21.37 11.15
CA GLN A 61 -6.74 -20.91 9.93
C GLN A 61 -5.74 -21.94 9.42
N ALA A 62 -5.80 -22.29 8.14
CA ALA A 62 -4.87 -23.22 7.49
C ALA A 62 -3.41 -22.68 7.55
N ASP A 63 -2.44 -23.59 7.65
CA ASP A 63 -1.02 -23.24 7.71
C ASP A 63 -0.55 -22.55 6.43
N ALA A 64 -0.95 -23.03 5.26
CA ALA A 64 -0.64 -22.43 3.97
C ALA A 64 -1.07 -20.96 3.93
N ARG A 65 -2.28 -20.64 4.37
CA ARG A 65 -2.81 -19.27 4.42
C ARG A 65 -2.04 -18.38 5.41
N THR A 66 -1.59 -18.94 6.53
CA THR A 66 -0.75 -18.20 7.49
C THR A 66 0.60 -17.85 6.87
N GLN A 67 1.16 -18.76 6.08
CA GLN A 67 2.42 -18.56 5.37
C GLN A 67 2.28 -17.46 4.31
N GLU A 68 1.22 -17.50 3.50
CA GLU A 68 0.93 -16.43 2.51
C GLU A 68 0.85 -15.04 3.16
N TYR A 69 0.20 -14.95 4.32
CA TYR A 69 0.09 -13.68 5.06
C TYR A 69 1.43 -13.19 5.60
N LEU A 70 2.29 -14.10 6.05
CA LEU A 70 3.65 -13.77 6.47
C LEU A 70 4.56 -13.44 5.29
N ASP A 71 4.36 -14.04 4.12
CA ASP A 71 5.07 -13.68 2.89
C ASP A 71 4.69 -12.26 2.44
N GLU A 72 3.41 -11.92 2.49
CA GLU A 72 2.94 -10.56 2.23
C GLU A 72 3.54 -9.55 3.23
N LEU A 73 3.56 -9.87 4.52
CA LEU A 73 4.15 -9.02 5.56
C LEU A 73 5.67 -8.87 5.36
N ALA A 74 6.37 -9.94 4.97
CA ALA A 74 7.80 -9.90 4.67
C ALA A 74 8.06 -8.98 3.47
N PHE A 75 7.23 -9.04 2.43
CA PHE A 75 7.35 -8.18 1.27
C PHE A 75 7.02 -6.70 1.58
N LEU A 76 6.09 -6.44 2.51
CA LEU A 76 5.88 -5.09 3.06
C LEU A 76 7.13 -4.59 3.79
N ALA A 77 7.73 -5.40 4.66
CA ALA A 77 8.95 -5.06 5.40
C ALA A 77 10.12 -4.77 4.44
N GLU A 78 10.34 -5.60 3.44
CA GLU A 78 11.34 -5.40 2.39
C GLU A 78 11.10 -4.10 1.61
N THR A 79 9.83 -3.81 1.26
CA THR A 79 9.45 -2.55 0.59
C THR A 79 9.76 -1.33 1.46
N ALA A 80 9.66 -1.45 2.78
CA ALA A 80 10.08 -0.43 3.75
C ALA A 80 11.61 -0.36 3.97
N GLY A 81 12.39 -1.26 3.36
CA GLY A 81 13.84 -1.33 3.49
C GLY A 81 14.32 -2.10 4.73
N VAL A 82 13.47 -2.93 5.31
CA VAL A 82 13.74 -3.74 6.51
C VAL A 82 14.08 -5.17 6.10
N ASP A 83 15.12 -5.74 6.71
CA ASP A 83 15.55 -7.13 6.47
C ASP A 83 14.92 -8.09 7.49
N VAL A 84 14.15 -9.06 7.01
CA VAL A 84 13.41 -10.02 7.84
C VAL A 84 14.30 -11.23 8.16
N GLN A 85 14.61 -11.42 9.44
CA GLN A 85 15.49 -12.50 9.91
C GLN A 85 14.74 -13.75 10.35
N HIS A 86 13.53 -13.62 10.90
CA HIS A 86 12.77 -14.76 11.41
C HIS A 86 11.27 -14.48 11.45
N ARG A 87 10.46 -15.55 11.48
CA ARG A 87 9.00 -15.49 11.55
C ARG A 87 8.52 -16.29 12.77
N PHE A 88 7.74 -15.67 13.63
CA PHE A 88 7.09 -16.31 14.76
C PHE A 88 5.61 -16.45 14.51
N VAL A 89 5.07 -17.62 14.77
CA VAL A 89 3.64 -17.91 14.70
C VAL A 89 3.18 -18.44 16.05
N GLN A 90 2.06 -17.92 16.51
CA GLN A 90 1.36 -18.48 17.68
C GLN A 90 -0.14 -18.57 17.36
N ARG A 91 -0.71 -19.77 17.44
CA ARG A 91 -2.14 -19.99 17.22
C ARG A 91 -2.91 -19.77 18.51
N LEU A 92 -3.79 -18.77 18.51
CA LEU A 92 -4.66 -18.44 19.64
C LEU A 92 -6.10 -18.26 19.15
N ASP A 93 -7.09 -18.62 19.99
CA ASP A 93 -8.48 -18.31 19.72
C ASP A 93 -8.75 -16.80 19.78
N LYS A 94 -8.02 -16.12 20.65
CA LYS A 94 -8.02 -14.65 20.77
C LYS A 94 -6.61 -14.18 21.14
N PRO A 95 -6.12 -13.09 20.55
CA PRO A 95 -4.86 -12.47 20.96
C PRO A 95 -4.89 -12.10 22.44
N ASP A 96 -3.72 -12.16 23.08
CA ASP A 96 -3.57 -11.75 24.49
C ASP A 96 -3.86 -10.24 24.63
N ILE A 97 -4.60 -9.89 25.68
CA ILE A 97 -5.04 -8.50 25.92
C ILE A 97 -3.86 -7.60 26.27
N ARG A 98 -2.82 -8.13 26.93
CA ARG A 98 -1.68 -7.34 27.42
C ARG A 98 -0.56 -7.23 26.40
N THR A 99 -0.19 -8.34 25.74
CA THR A 99 1.01 -8.46 24.90
C THR A 99 0.75 -9.02 23.51
N PHE A 100 -0.52 -9.20 23.12
CA PHE A 100 -0.95 -9.78 21.86
C PHE A 100 -0.58 -11.25 21.68
N VAL A 101 0.61 -11.67 22.14
CA VAL A 101 1.10 -13.06 22.21
C VAL A 101 1.11 -13.54 23.65
N GLY A 102 1.06 -14.86 23.88
CA GLY A 102 1.18 -15.44 25.22
C GLY A 102 2.59 -15.31 25.79
N GLU A 103 2.71 -15.38 27.13
CA GLU A 103 3.96 -15.16 27.85
C GLU A 103 5.13 -16.05 27.39
N GLY A 104 4.88 -17.33 27.10
CA GLY A 104 5.91 -18.25 26.60
C GLY A 104 6.45 -17.84 25.23
N LYS A 105 5.56 -17.43 24.30
CA LYS A 105 5.97 -16.96 22.98
C LYS A 105 6.70 -15.60 23.09
N LEU A 106 6.26 -14.74 23.99
CA LEU A 106 6.94 -13.47 24.25
C LEU A 106 8.37 -13.68 24.74
N ALA A 107 8.58 -14.64 25.65
CA ALA A 107 9.93 -15.00 26.15
C ALA A 107 10.81 -15.55 25.02
N GLU A 108 10.26 -16.38 24.13
CA GLU A 108 10.96 -16.92 22.94
C GLU A 108 11.39 -15.79 22.00
N ILE A 109 10.47 -14.87 21.66
CA ILE A 109 10.76 -13.69 20.82
C ILE A 109 11.87 -12.85 21.50
N LYS A 110 11.75 -12.56 22.79
CA LYS A 110 12.74 -11.79 23.56
C LYS A 110 14.13 -12.40 23.51
N ALA A 111 14.24 -13.70 23.73
CA ALA A 111 15.50 -14.42 23.68
C ALA A 111 16.15 -14.33 22.28
N TYR A 112 15.35 -14.51 21.21
CA TYR A 112 15.83 -14.41 19.85
C TYR A 112 16.30 -12.98 19.49
N VAL A 113 15.48 -11.97 19.81
CA VAL A 113 15.77 -10.55 19.58
C VAL A 113 17.09 -10.15 20.25
N MET A 114 17.29 -10.54 21.52
CA MET A 114 18.53 -10.25 22.26
C MET A 114 19.74 -11.01 21.70
N HIS A 115 19.58 -12.29 21.36
CA HIS A 115 20.68 -13.11 20.85
C HIS A 115 21.17 -12.66 19.47
N LYS A 116 20.25 -12.26 18.60
CA LYS A 116 20.55 -11.87 17.21
C LYS A 116 20.74 -10.35 17.00
N GLY A 117 20.51 -9.54 18.04
CA GLY A 117 20.61 -8.08 17.92
C GLY A 117 19.58 -7.47 16.96
N ILE A 118 18.37 -8.01 16.98
CA ILE A 118 17.27 -7.54 16.12
C ILE A 118 16.85 -6.13 16.55
N SER A 119 16.63 -5.23 15.58
CA SER A 119 16.28 -3.83 15.85
C SER A 119 14.79 -3.58 16.01
N MET A 120 13.94 -4.43 15.41
CA MET A 120 12.48 -4.28 15.53
C MET A 120 11.70 -5.59 15.46
N VAL A 121 10.44 -5.54 15.95
CA VAL A 121 9.46 -6.63 15.82
C VAL A 121 8.24 -6.09 15.10
N ILE A 122 7.81 -6.80 14.04
CA ILE A 122 6.67 -6.41 13.20
C ILE A 122 5.54 -7.41 13.41
N PHE A 123 4.35 -6.91 13.77
CA PHE A 123 3.12 -7.68 13.94
C PHE A 123 2.23 -7.58 12.71
N ASP A 124 1.63 -8.71 12.29
CA ASP A 124 0.70 -8.78 11.13
C ASP A 124 -0.69 -8.17 11.42
N ASP A 125 -0.95 -7.80 12.64
CA ASP A 125 -2.21 -7.20 13.10
C ASP A 125 -1.98 -5.84 13.73
N ASP A 126 -3.07 -5.07 13.88
CA ASP A 126 -3.04 -3.80 14.60
C ASP A 126 -2.92 -4.03 16.10
N LEU A 127 -2.02 -3.32 16.73
CA LEU A 127 -1.83 -3.34 18.18
C LEU A 127 -2.59 -2.20 18.85
N SER A 128 -3.24 -2.51 19.97
CA SER A 128 -3.78 -1.47 20.83
C SER A 128 -2.64 -0.63 21.44
N PRO A 129 -2.90 0.64 21.82
CA PRO A 129 -1.88 1.47 22.47
C PRO A 129 -1.30 0.88 23.74
N SER A 130 -2.05 0.06 24.47
CA SER A 130 -1.59 -0.67 25.68
C SER A 130 -0.69 -1.84 25.31
N GLN A 131 -1.05 -2.65 24.32
CA GLN A 131 -0.23 -3.75 23.84
C GLN A 131 1.12 -3.26 23.31
N LEU A 132 1.11 -2.21 22.48
CA LEU A 132 2.33 -1.60 21.95
C LEU A 132 3.29 -1.22 23.08
N ARG A 133 2.81 -0.49 24.10
CA ARG A 133 3.63 -0.09 25.26
C ARG A 133 4.20 -1.27 26.05
N ASN A 134 3.36 -2.29 26.29
CA ASN A 134 3.77 -3.44 27.05
C ASN A 134 4.85 -4.23 26.29
N LEU A 135 4.68 -4.39 24.96
CA LEU A 135 5.64 -5.04 24.10
C LEU A 135 6.98 -4.27 24.03
N GLU A 136 6.95 -2.94 23.88
CA GLU A 136 8.16 -2.10 23.91
C GLU A 136 8.90 -2.21 25.25
N ALA A 137 8.16 -2.23 26.35
CA ALA A 137 8.75 -2.39 27.68
C ALA A 137 9.39 -3.77 27.91
N GLU A 138 8.78 -4.84 27.37
CA GLU A 138 9.26 -6.20 27.53
C GLU A 138 10.40 -6.54 26.56
N LEU A 139 10.27 -6.15 25.30
CA LEU A 139 11.21 -6.51 24.24
C LEU A 139 12.37 -5.51 24.09
N THR A 140 12.21 -4.26 24.56
CA THR A 140 13.21 -3.17 24.52
C THR A 140 13.71 -2.82 23.11
N VAL A 141 12.93 -3.15 22.08
CA VAL A 141 13.16 -2.83 20.67
C VAL A 141 11.97 -2.12 20.08
N LYS A 142 12.12 -1.56 18.89
CA LYS A 142 11.03 -0.90 18.14
C LYS A 142 9.94 -1.93 17.82
N ILE A 143 8.71 -1.63 18.19
CA ILE A 143 7.54 -2.44 17.83
C ILE A 143 6.77 -1.73 16.75
N VAL A 144 6.47 -2.45 15.68
CA VAL A 144 5.74 -1.96 14.51
C VAL A 144 4.54 -2.86 14.28
N ASP A 145 3.37 -2.29 14.12
CA ASP A 145 2.20 -3.02 13.67
C ASP A 145 2.00 -2.85 12.15
N ARG A 146 1.14 -3.67 11.56
CA ARG A 146 0.87 -3.65 10.12
C ARG A 146 0.44 -2.26 9.63
N SER A 147 -0.40 -1.56 10.39
CA SER A 147 -0.86 -0.22 10.05
C SER A 147 0.28 0.80 9.98
N LEU A 148 1.18 0.80 10.96
CA LEU A 148 2.34 1.70 10.97
C LEU A 148 3.29 1.38 9.82
N LEU A 149 3.55 0.10 9.54
CA LEU A 149 4.41 -0.31 8.43
C LEU A 149 3.88 0.20 7.08
N ILE A 150 2.58 0.06 6.83
CA ILE A 150 1.93 0.56 5.61
C ILE A 150 2.03 2.09 5.55
N ILE A 151 1.75 2.81 6.64
CA ILE A 151 1.86 4.27 6.71
C ILE A 151 3.30 4.73 6.41
N ASP A 152 4.31 4.04 6.91
CA ASP A 152 5.74 4.37 6.66
C ASP A 152 6.12 4.14 5.19
N ILE A 153 5.61 3.08 4.55
CA ILE A 153 5.80 2.86 3.11
C ILE A 153 5.17 4.02 2.32
N PHE A 154 3.94 4.41 2.66
CA PHE A 154 3.26 5.53 2.00
C PHE A 154 4.01 6.86 2.22
N ALA A 155 4.56 7.10 3.42
CA ALA A 155 5.35 8.30 3.72
C ALA A 155 6.60 8.41 2.84
N THR A 156 7.23 7.28 2.55
CA THR A 156 8.42 7.22 1.69
C THR A 156 8.08 7.43 0.21
N ARG A 157 6.88 7.00 -0.21
CA ARG A 157 6.44 6.98 -1.61
C ARG A 157 5.66 8.22 -2.05
N ALA A 158 5.02 8.95 -1.11
CA ALA A 158 4.21 10.12 -1.40
C ALA A 158 5.03 11.26 -2.03
N LYS A 159 4.76 11.59 -3.29
CA LYS A 159 5.46 12.64 -4.06
C LYS A 159 4.67 13.93 -4.12
N SER A 160 3.35 13.87 -4.33
CA SER A 160 2.51 15.06 -4.43
C SER A 160 2.29 15.74 -3.07
N ALA A 161 1.97 17.03 -3.09
CA ALA A 161 1.62 17.77 -1.88
C ALA A 161 0.36 17.23 -1.20
N THR A 162 -0.58 16.73 -1.99
CA THR A 162 -1.81 16.10 -1.50
C THR A 162 -1.52 14.78 -0.82
N ALA A 163 -0.81 13.86 -1.47
CA ALA A 163 -0.46 12.57 -0.88
C ALA A 163 0.38 12.74 0.39
N ARG A 164 1.35 13.66 0.41
CA ARG A 164 2.12 13.95 1.63
C ARG A 164 1.23 14.44 2.77
N ALA A 165 0.27 15.33 2.49
CA ALA A 165 -0.66 15.81 3.51
C ALA A 165 -1.59 14.69 4.02
N GLN A 166 -2.02 13.79 3.13
CA GLN A 166 -2.84 12.62 3.47
C GLN A 166 -2.08 11.63 4.38
N VAL A 167 -0.85 11.30 4.00
CA VAL A 167 0.02 10.42 4.81
C VAL A 167 0.34 11.06 6.16
N GLU A 168 0.67 12.35 6.19
CA GLU A 168 0.93 13.08 7.43
C GLU A 168 -0.30 13.06 8.34
N LEU A 169 -1.49 13.24 7.78
CA LEU A 169 -2.75 13.13 8.53
C LEU A 169 -2.91 11.72 9.14
N ALA A 170 -2.69 10.67 8.36
CA ALA A 170 -2.77 9.28 8.83
C ALA A 170 -1.76 8.99 9.94
N GLN A 171 -0.52 9.49 9.82
CA GLN A 171 0.51 9.38 10.85
C GLN A 171 0.07 10.03 12.17
N TYR A 172 -0.45 11.26 12.13
CA TYR A 172 -0.93 11.94 13.35
C TYR A 172 -2.16 11.26 13.95
N GLN A 173 -3.07 10.76 13.13
CA GLN A 173 -4.24 10.00 13.60
C GLN A 173 -3.83 8.67 14.24
N TYR A 174 -2.78 8.00 13.72
CA TYR A 174 -2.22 6.79 14.30
C TYR A 174 -1.53 7.09 15.65
N LEU A 175 -0.76 8.18 15.73
CA LEU A 175 0.00 8.56 16.91
C LEU A 175 -0.88 9.09 18.04
N LEU A 176 -1.94 9.84 17.75
CA LEU A 176 -2.76 10.54 18.76
C LEU A 176 -3.23 9.65 19.93
N PRO A 177 -3.80 8.45 19.71
CA PRO A 177 -4.20 7.58 20.82
C PRO A 177 -3.02 6.92 21.54
N ARG A 178 -1.82 6.92 20.93
CA ARG A 178 -0.60 6.29 21.43
C ARG A 178 0.29 7.25 22.24
N LEU A 179 0.05 8.55 22.15
CA LEU A 179 0.82 9.58 22.88
C LEU A 179 0.74 9.44 24.41
N THR A 180 -0.35 8.94 24.96
CA THR A 180 -0.50 8.79 26.42
C THR A 180 0.44 7.78 27.07
N GLY A 181 1.10 6.95 26.29
CA GLY A 181 1.92 5.86 26.79
C GLY A 181 3.42 6.06 26.66
N LEU A 182 3.82 6.91 25.74
CA LEU A 182 5.24 7.18 25.48
C LEU A 182 5.94 7.95 26.63
N TRP A 183 5.16 8.60 27.49
CA TRP A 183 5.66 9.46 28.57
C TRP A 183 5.82 8.75 29.92
N SER A 184 5.15 7.64 30.15
CA SER A 184 5.23 6.92 31.44
C SER A 184 6.63 6.34 31.74
N HIS A 185 7.47 6.19 30.74
CA HIS A 185 8.87 5.75 30.89
C HIS A 185 9.82 6.88 31.28
N LEU A 186 9.51 8.13 30.91
CA LEU A 186 10.35 9.29 31.23
C LEU A 186 10.12 9.78 32.67
N ASP A 187 8.91 9.62 33.23
CA ASP A 187 8.59 9.95 34.62
C ASP A 187 9.34 9.05 35.62
N LYS A 188 9.62 7.79 35.25
CA LYS A 188 10.39 6.86 36.11
C LYS A 188 11.90 7.13 36.14
N GLN A 189 12.43 7.87 35.15
CA GLN A 189 13.86 8.26 35.10
C GLN A 189 14.20 9.52 35.91
N ARG A 190 13.21 10.33 36.29
CA ARG A 190 13.39 11.47 37.18
C ARG A 190 12.91 11.08 38.59
N GLY A 191 13.80 10.45 39.35
CA GLY A 191 13.56 10.11 40.75
C GLY A 191 13.33 11.34 41.61
N GLY A 192 12.34 11.24 42.48
CA GLY A 192 12.29 11.99 43.73
C GLY A 192 11.31 13.17 43.78
N GLY A 193 10.32 13.05 44.64
CA GLY A 193 9.55 14.15 45.17
C GLY A 193 8.04 13.93 45.14
N VAL A 194 7.51 13.60 46.29
CA VAL A 194 6.10 13.58 46.61
C VAL A 194 5.54 14.99 46.45
N SER A 195 4.45 15.12 45.72
CA SER A 195 3.50 16.23 45.68
C SER A 195 3.39 17.02 44.40
N GLN A 196 2.16 17.10 43.98
CA GLN A 196 1.55 17.93 42.93
C GLN A 196 1.59 17.38 41.52
N ARG A 197 0.42 17.47 40.84
CA ARG A 197 0.19 17.28 39.41
C ARG A 197 1.43 17.68 38.63
N GLY A 198 2.18 16.66 38.16
CA GLY A 198 3.52 16.88 37.67
C GLY A 198 3.54 17.58 36.31
N PRO A 199 4.62 18.27 35.96
CA PRO A 199 4.81 18.90 34.65
C PRO A 199 4.65 17.94 33.48
N GLY A 200 4.67 16.62 33.69
CA GLY A 200 4.43 15.59 32.70
C GLY A 200 2.99 15.53 32.20
N GLU A 201 1.97 15.70 33.02
CA GLU A 201 0.56 15.73 32.57
C GLU A 201 0.28 16.93 31.68
N THR A 202 0.83 18.09 32.01
CA THR A 202 0.68 19.33 31.21
C THR A 202 1.45 19.24 29.88
N GLU A 203 2.61 18.58 29.86
CA GLU A 203 3.37 18.35 28.61
C GLU A 203 2.62 17.40 27.67
N ILE A 204 2.07 16.28 28.16
CA ILE A 204 1.27 15.33 27.38
C ILE A 204 0.02 16.02 26.80
N GLU A 205 -0.66 16.83 27.61
CA GLU A 205 -1.86 17.53 27.18
C GLU A 205 -1.54 18.60 26.13
N THR A 206 -0.40 19.26 26.26
CA THR A 206 0.12 20.21 25.28
C THR A 206 0.47 19.51 23.96
N ASP A 207 1.18 18.38 24.01
CA ASP A 207 1.53 17.60 22.81
C ASP A 207 0.28 17.07 22.11
N ARG A 208 -0.71 16.58 22.86
CA ARG A 208 -2.00 16.17 22.32
C ARG A 208 -2.75 17.31 21.63
N ARG A 209 -2.70 18.51 22.21
CA ARG A 209 -3.30 19.70 21.61
C ARG A 209 -2.61 20.04 20.30
N VAL A 210 -1.29 20.10 20.29
CA VAL A 210 -0.49 20.35 19.07
C VAL A 210 -0.82 19.34 17.97
N VAL A 211 -0.92 18.06 18.32
CA VAL A 211 -1.29 17.01 17.34
C VAL A 211 -2.72 17.17 16.84
N ARG A 212 -3.69 17.52 17.72
CA ARG A 212 -5.08 17.78 17.30
C ARG A 212 -5.17 18.98 16.38
N ASP A 213 -4.48 20.06 16.72
CA ASP A 213 -4.43 21.29 15.91
C ASP A 213 -3.81 21.00 14.54
N ARG A 214 -2.76 20.15 14.48
CA ARG A 214 -2.16 19.71 13.21
C ARG A 214 -3.11 18.85 12.38
N ILE A 215 -3.85 17.94 13.01
CA ILE A 215 -4.89 17.13 12.34
C ILE A 215 -5.97 18.05 11.76
N ALA A 216 -6.44 19.06 12.51
CA ALA A 216 -7.44 20.01 12.03
C ALA A 216 -6.92 20.79 10.81
N LEU A 217 -5.71 21.34 10.89
CA LEU A 217 -5.06 22.07 9.81
C LEU A 217 -4.91 21.21 8.54
N LEU A 218 -4.48 19.95 8.69
CA LEU A 218 -4.32 19.03 7.56
C LEU A 218 -5.65 18.67 6.92
N LYS A 219 -6.71 18.47 7.73
CA LYS A 219 -8.07 18.23 7.21
C LYS A 219 -8.59 19.42 6.41
N ASP A 220 -8.37 20.65 6.86
CA ASP A 220 -8.79 21.85 6.14
C ASP A 220 -7.98 22.03 4.85
N LYS A 221 -6.68 21.80 4.90
CA LYS A 221 -5.82 21.79 3.70
C LYS A 221 -6.27 20.75 2.65
N LEU A 222 -6.66 19.55 3.09
CA LEU A 222 -7.17 18.51 2.20
C LEU A 222 -8.51 18.92 1.58
N LYS A 223 -9.41 19.55 2.32
CA LYS A 223 -10.67 20.10 1.74
C LYS A 223 -10.41 21.13 0.64
N ASP A 224 -9.37 21.95 0.76
CA ASP A 224 -9.02 22.90 -0.27
C ASP A 224 -8.43 22.22 -1.52
N PHE A 225 -7.61 21.19 -1.33
CA PHE A 225 -7.15 20.34 -2.45
C PHE A 225 -8.33 19.65 -3.15
N ASP A 226 -9.32 19.14 -2.39
CA ASP A 226 -10.51 18.51 -2.97
C ASP A 226 -11.32 19.49 -3.82
N LYS A 227 -11.52 20.74 -3.37
CA LYS A 227 -12.18 21.80 -4.14
C LYS A 227 -11.45 22.10 -5.44
N GLN A 228 -10.12 22.24 -5.38
CA GLN A 228 -9.28 22.48 -6.56
C GLN A 228 -9.36 21.31 -7.56
N SER A 229 -9.23 20.08 -7.06
CA SER A 229 -9.34 18.86 -7.86
C SER A 229 -10.73 18.74 -8.51
N HIS A 230 -11.79 19.02 -7.76
CA HIS A 230 -13.16 19.03 -8.29
C HIS A 230 -13.35 20.07 -9.42
N THR A 231 -12.75 21.26 -9.27
CA THR A 231 -12.82 22.31 -10.31
C THR A 231 -12.05 21.89 -11.56
N GLN A 232 -10.86 21.33 -11.41
CA GLN A 232 -10.07 20.79 -12.52
C GLN A 232 -10.77 19.60 -13.21
N ARG A 233 -11.45 18.75 -12.43
CA ARG A 233 -12.22 17.60 -12.92
C ARG A 233 -13.46 18.06 -13.72
N LYS A 234 -14.15 19.11 -13.29
CA LYS A 234 -15.28 19.71 -14.05
C LYS A 234 -14.85 20.22 -15.42
N SER A 235 -13.65 20.80 -15.54
CA SER A 235 -13.15 21.28 -16.85
C SER A 235 -12.83 20.13 -17.82
N ARG A 236 -12.66 18.90 -17.33
CA ARG A 236 -12.49 17.67 -18.13
C ARG A 236 -13.83 16.96 -18.40
N GLY A 237 -14.95 17.63 -18.11
CA GLY A 237 -16.31 17.09 -18.25
C GLY A 237 -16.58 16.59 -19.68
N GLY A 238 -17.03 15.34 -19.74
CA GLY A 238 -17.41 14.72 -21.01
C GLY A 238 -16.49 13.61 -21.51
N ILE A 239 -15.23 13.57 -21.10
CA ILE A 239 -14.32 12.47 -21.48
C ILE A 239 -14.61 11.28 -20.56
N VAL A 240 -14.75 10.08 -21.14
CA VAL A 240 -14.93 8.82 -20.39
C VAL A 240 -13.73 8.58 -19.49
N ARG A 241 -13.97 8.17 -18.26
CA ARG A 241 -12.95 7.89 -17.24
C ARG A 241 -12.89 6.41 -16.94
N VAL A 242 -11.71 5.84 -17.08
CA VAL A 242 -11.41 4.44 -16.78
C VAL A 242 -10.42 4.40 -15.63
N ALA A 243 -10.69 3.62 -14.58
CA ALA A 243 -9.76 3.45 -13.46
C ALA A 243 -9.28 2.01 -13.37
N LEU A 244 -7.95 1.82 -13.26
CA LEU A 244 -7.35 0.53 -12.95
C LEU A 244 -7.46 0.30 -11.44
N VAL A 245 -8.11 -0.78 -11.04
CA VAL A 245 -8.26 -1.19 -9.63
C VAL A 245 -7.72 -2.60 -9.46
N GLY A 246 -7.37 -2.98 -8.26
CA GLY A 246 -6.87 -4.31 -7.96
C GLY A 246 -5.87 -4.32 -6.81
N TYR A 247 -5.46 -5.49 -6.41
CA TYR A 247 -4.53 -5.68 -5.30
C TYR A 247 -3.15 -5.04 -5.58
N THR A 248 -2.31 -4.90 -4.57
CA THR A 248 -0.93 -4.41 -4.78
C THR A 248 -0.13 -5.39 -5.64
N ASN A 249 0.76 -4.88 -6.48
CA ASN A 249 1.68 -5.67 -7.31
C ASN A 249 1.05 -6.59 -8.36
N VAL A 250 -0.24 -6.41 -8.72
CA VAL A 250 -0.90 -7.20 -9.78
C VAL A 250 -0.56 -6.72 -11.20
N GLY A 251 0.21 -5.62 -11.35
CA GLY A 251 0.65 -5.11 -12.64
C GLY A 251 -0.17 -3.94 -13.20
N LYS A 252 -0.95 -3.21 -12.38
CA LYS A 252 -1.74 -2.04 -12.82
C LYS A 252 -0.90 -0.99 -13.55
N SER A 253 0.21 -0.57 -12.95
CA SER A 253 1.11 0.45 -13.53
C SER A 253 1.79 -0.05 -14.81
N THR A 254 2.07 -1.36 -14.92
CA THR A 254 2.60 -1.98 -16.12
C THR A 254 1.58 -1.90 -17.26
N ILE A 255 0.32 -2.27 -16.99
CA ILE A 255 -0.78 -2.15 -17.96
C ILE A 255 -0.99 -0.69 -18.38
N MET A 256 -0.97 0.26 -17.41
CA MET A 256 -1.04 1.69 -17.69
C MET A 256 0.04 2.13 -18.68
N ASN A 257 1.29 1.71 -18.48
CA ASN A 257 2.40 2.04 -19.35
C ASN A 257 2.24 1.44 -20.76
N LEU A 258 1.82 0.18 -20.87
CA LEU A 258 1.57 -0.48 -22.14
C LEU A 258 0.46 0.20 -22.96
N LEU A 259 -0.64 0.55 -22.30
CA LEU A 259 -1.78 1.20 -22.97
C LEU A 259 -1.48 2.65 -23.35
N SER A 260 -0.68 3.37 -22.55
CA SER A 260 -0.34 4.79 -22.80
C SER A 260 0.91 5.00 -23.67
N ARG A 261 1.56 3.91 -24.13
CA ARG A 261 2.81 3.96 -24.92
C ARG A 261 3.91 4.80 -24.25
N SER A 262 4.03 4.71 -22.93
CA SER A 262 5.01 5.48 -22.16
C SER A 262 5.93 4.55 -21.39
N ASP A 263 7.22 4.86 -21.37
CA ASP A 263 8.26 4.09 -20.70
C ASP A 263 8.49 4.56 -19.25
N VAL A 264 7.45 4.65 -18.44
CA VAL A 264 7.63 4.92 -17.01
C VAL A 264 7.95 3.61 -16.29
N PHE A 265 9.06 3.61 -15.60
CA PHE A 265 9.56 2.44 -14.86
C PHE A 265 8.52 1.94 -13.84
N ALA A 266 8.06 0.72 -14.01
CA ALA A 266 7.18 0.04 -13.05
C ALA A 266 8.07 -0.79 -12.10
N GLU A 267 8.05 -0.46 -10.82
CA GLU A 267 8.80 -1.20 -9.79
C GLU A 267 8.01 -2.41 -9.32
N ASN A 268 8.68 -3.57 -9.19
CA ASN A 268 8.13 -4.76 -8.53
C ASN A 268 8.19 -4.58 -7.00
N LYS A 269 7.38 -3.68 -6.47
CA LYS A 269 7.29 -3.39 -5.03
C LYS A 269 5.85 -3.09 -4.67
N LEU A 270 5.46 -3.41 -3.44
CA LEU A 270 4.14 -3.05 -2.93
C LEU A 270 3.99 -1.53 -2.89
N PHE A 271 2.79 -1.04 -3.22
CA PHE A 271 2.50 0.40 -3.27
C PHE A 271 3.47 1.21 -4.14
N ALA A 272 3.87 0.68 -5.30
CA ALA A 272 4.67 1.44 -6.27
C ALA A 272 3.99 2.74 -6.68
N THR A 273 2.65 2.75 -6.72
CA THR A 273 1.81 3.92 -6.99
C THR A 273 1.04 4.29 -5.73
N VAL A 274 1.37 5.44 -5.13
CA VAL A 274 0.64 6.08 -4.01
C VAL A 274 -0.12 7.30 -4.50
N ASP A 275 0.45 8.04 -5.44
CA ASP A 275 -0.20 9.16 -6.14
C ASP A 275 -0.92 8.62 -7.38
N SER A 276 -2.23 8.88 -7.51
CA SER A 276 -2.96 8.51 -8.73
C SER A 276 -2.38 9.24 -9.94
N THR A 277 -2.12 8.49 -11.01
CA THR A 277 -1.66 9.05 -12.27
C THR A 277 -2.77 8.97 -13.29
N VAL A 278 -3.18 10.09 -13.86
CA VAL A 278 -4.21 10.17 -14.90
C VAL A 278 -3.58 10.50 -16.24
N ARG A 279 -3.89 9.70 -17.27
CA ARG A 279 -3.39 9.91 -18.64
C ARG A 279 -4.54 9.95 -19.62
N LYS A 280 -4.47 10.89 -20.57
CA LYS A 280 -5.38 10.90 -21.70
C LYS A 280 -4.85 9.94 -22.76
N ILE A 281 -5.67 8.96 -23.11
CA ILE A 281 -5.41 7.95 -24.15
C ILE A 281 -6.46 8.10 -25.23
N SER A 282 -6.13 7.78 -26.46
CA SER A 282 -7.07 7.71 -27.57
C SER A 282 -6.87 6.41 -28.32
N PHE A 283 -7.92 5.62 -28.45
CA PHE A 283 -7.98 4.47 -29.33
C PHE A 283 -9.06 4.74 -30.38
N ASP A 284 -8.76 4.46 -31.65
CA ASP A 284 -9.69 4.64 -32.78
C ASP A 284 -10.45 5.99 -32.74
N ASN A 285 -9.70 7.07 -32.46
CA ASN A 285 -10.19 8.43 -32.30
C ASN A 285 -11.15 8.68 -31.12
N VAL A 286 -11.40 7.69 -30.26
CA VAL A 286 -12.20 7.86 -29.03
C VAL A 286 -11.26 8.20 -27.86
N PRO A 287 -11.29 9.43 -27.33
CA PRO A 287 -10.45 9.81 -26.20
C PRO A 287 -11.08 9.39 -24.88
N PHE A 288 -10.24 8.89 -23.97
CA PHE A 288 -10.62 8.60 -22.58
C PHE A 288 -9.48 8.94 -21.62
N LEU A 289 -9.80 9.04 -20.33
CA LEU A 289 -8.84 9.20 -19.27
C LEU A 289 -8.64 7.84 -18.58
N LEU A 290 -7.39 7.38 -18.52
CA LEU A 290 -7.01 6.18 -17.80
C LEU A 290 -6.28 6.59 -16.52
N SER A 291 -6.77 6.12 -15.36
CA SER A 291 -6.20 6.41 -14.04
C SER A 291 -5.57 5.15 -13.46
N ASP A 292 -4.28 5.21 -13.11
CA ASP A 292 -3.64 4.22 -12.24
C ASP A 292 -3.87 4.61 -10.79
N THR A 293 -4.39 3.68 -9.99
CA THR A 293 -4.78 3.94 -8.60
C THR A 293 -3.90 3.19 -7.61
N VAL A 294 -3.98 3.58 -6.35
CA VAL A 294 -3.32 2.87 -5.24
C VAL A 294 -3.81 1.42 -5.20
N GLY A 295 -2.86 0.49 -5.08
CA GLY A 295 -3.22 -0.93 -4.91
C GLY A 295 -3.87 -1.21 -3.56
N PHE A 296 -4.90 -2.03 -3.56
CA PHE A 296 -5.52 -2.52 -2.33
C PHE A 296 -4.66 -3.61 -1.69
N ILE A 297 -4.81 -3.78 -0.40
CA ILE A 297 -4.12 -4.81 0.37
C ILE A 297 -5.03 -5.26 1.52
N ARG A 298 -4.84 -6.47 2.00
CA ARG A 298 -5.52 -7.02 3.17
C ARG A 298 -5.26 -6.15 4.41
N LYS A 299 -6.27 -5.98 5.25
CA LYS A 299 -6.19 -5.16 6.48
C LYS A 299 -5.66 -3.74 6.22
N LEU A 300 -6.10 -3.12 5.10
CA LEU A 300 -5.76 -1.72 4.84
C LEU A 300 -6.31 -0.85 5.99
N PRO A 301 -5.49 -0.03 6.65
CA PRO A 301 -5.96 0.79 7.77
C PRO A 301 -7.12 1.72 7.36
N THR A 302 -8.25 1.66 8.06
CA THR A 302 -9.45 2.49 7.77
C THR A 302 -9.10 3.98 7.76
N ARG A 303 -8.17 4.40 8.63
CA ARG A 303 -7.67 5.80 8.68
C ARG A 303 -6.93 6.20 7.41
N LEU A 304 -6.25 5.27 6.76
CA LEU A 304 -5.66 5.51 5.43
C LEU A 304 -6.74 5.67 4.38
N ILE A 305 -7.78 4.83 4.38
CA ILE A 305 -8.92 4.95 3.44
C ILE A 305 -9.54 6.34 3.58
N GLU A 306 -9.82 6.80 4.81
CA GLU A 306 -10.33 8.15 5.06
C GLU A 306 -9.37 9.25 4.59
N SER A 307 -8.08 9.09 4.83
CA SER A 307 -7.05 10.07 4.45
C SER A 307 -6.85 10.13 2.94
N PHE A 308 -6.94 8.99 2.26
CA PHE A 308 -6.77 8.86 0.81
C PHE A 308 -8.07 9.00 0.02
N LYS A 309 -9.13 9.51 0.64
CA LYS A 309 -10.44 9.68 0.01
C LYS A 309 -10.35 10.40 -1.35
N SER A 310 -9.56 11.46 -1.46
CA SER A 310 -9.40 12.19 -2.72
C SER A 310 -8.65 11.40 -3.81
N THR A 311 -7.77 10.49 -3.46
CA THR A 311 -7.12 9.57 -4.41
C THR A 311 -8.07 8.46 -4.84
N LEU A 312 -8.92 8.00 -3.93
CA LEU A 312 -9.98 7.03 -4.20
C LEU A 312 -11.17 7.66 -4.96
N ASP A 313 -11.31 8.98 -4.95
CA ASP A 313 -12.31 9.70 -5.75
C ASP A 313 -12.13 9.47 -7.26
N GLU A 314 -10.91 9.20 -7.75
CA GLU A 314 -10.71 8.81 -9.15
C GLU A 314 -11.43 7.49 -9.49
N ILE A 315 -11.52 6.56 -8.52
CA ILE A 315 -12.30 5.31 -8.65
C ILE A 315 -13.80 5.61 -8.58
N ARG A 316 -14.22 6.47 -7.64
CA ARG A 316 -15.64 6.85 -7.45
C ARG A 316 -16.19 7.61 -8.65
N GLU A 317 -15.36 8.39 -9.34
CA GLU A 317 -15.75 9.18 -10.51
C GLU A 317 -15.51 8.46 -11.83
N ALA A 318 -14.90 7.26 -11.82
CA ALA A 318 -14.72 6.47 -13.02
C ALA A 318 -16.06 5.99 -13.59
N ASP A 319 -16.13 5.92 -14.91
CA ASP A 319 -17.28 5.39 -15.66
C ASP A 319 -17.16 3.88 -15.87
N LEU A 320 -15.92 3.39 -15.91
CA LEU A 320 -15.57 1.99 -16.08
C LEU A 320 -14.41 1.66 -15.15
N LEU A 321 -14.50 0.54 -14.44
CA LEU A 321 -13.40 -0.02 -13.65
C LEU A 321 -12.75 -1.17 -14.42
N VAL A 322 -11.43 -1.23 -14.41
CA VAL A 322 -10.65 -2.36 -14.89
C VAL A 322 -10.03 -3.03 -13.67
N HIS A 323 -10.61 -4.14 -13.25
CA HIS A 323 -10.13 -4.91 -12.09
C HIS A 323 -9.03 -5.87 -12.55
N VAL A 324 -7.79 -5.53 -12.19
CA VAL A 324 -6.61 -6.33 -12.51
C VAL A 324 -6.33 -7.30 -11.38
N VAL A 325 -6.18 -8.58 -11.70
CA VAL A 325 -5.94 -9.69 -10.77
C VAL A 325 -4.67 -10.42 -11.17
N ASP A 326 -3.84 -10.78 -10.22
CA ASP A 326 -2.67 -11.65 -10.42
C ASP A 326 -3.10 -13.11 -10.28
N ILE A 327 -3.27 -13.80 -11.42
CA ILE A 327 -3.73 -15.19 -11.43
C ILE A 327 -2.66 -16.18 -10.94
N SER A 328 -1.40 -15.80 -10.95
CA SER A 328 -0.30 -16.65 -10.47
C SER A 328 -0.31 -16.80 -8.93
N HIS A 329 -0.94 -15.83 -8.23
CA HIS A 329 -1.02 -15.86 -6.78
C HIS A 329 -2.05 -16.90 -6.30
N PRO A 330 -1.71 -17.85 -5.41
CA PRO A 330 -2.63 -18.90 -4.95
C PRO A 330 -3.90 -18.33 -4.29
N GLY A 331 -3.79 -17.22 -3.56
CA GLY A 331 -4.90 -16.53 -2.89
C GLY A 331 -5.62 -15.47 -3.76
N PHE A 332 -5.58 -15.55 -5.10
CA PHE A 332 -6.15 -14.52 -5.98
C PHE A 332 -7.66 -14.30 -5.77
N GLU A 333 -8.43 -15.35 -5.43
CA GLU A 333 -9.86 -15.22 -5.14
C GLU A 333 -10.10 -14.41 -3.87
N GLU A 334 -9.28 -14.58 -2.84
CA GLU A 334 -9.33 -13.75 -1.62
C GLU A 334 -8.95 -12.29 -1.94
N GLN A 335 -7.95 -12.08 -2.80
CA GLN A 335 -7.59 -10.74 -3.24
C GLN A 335 -8.74 -10.05 -3.99
N ILE A 336 -9.47 -10.79 -4.85
CA ILE A 336 -10.70 -10.29 -5.49
C ILE A 336 -11.74 -9.88 -4.44
N ALA A 337 -11.96 -10.72 -3.41
CA ALA A 337 -12.91 -10.43 -2.35
C ALA A 337 -12.52 -9.16 -1.57
N VAL A 338 -11.24 -8.98 -1.21
CA VAL A 338 -10.74 -7.78 -0.53
C VAL A 338 -10.94 -6.52 -1.38
N VAL A 339 -10.67 -6.60 -2.69
CA VAL A 339 -10.91 -5.48 -3.61
C VAL A 339 -12.39 -5.13 -3.67
N ASN A 340 -13.26 -6.12 -3.83
CA ASN A 340 -14.71 -5.90 -3.90
C ASN A 340 -15.27 -5.32 -2.60
N GLU A 341 -14.80 -5.76 -1.43
CA GLU A 341 -15.15 -5.17 -0.14
C GLU A 341 -14.74 -3.71 -0.05
N THR A 342 -13.50 -3.40 -0.44
CA THR A 342 -13.00 -2.02 -0.45
C THR A 342 -13.78 -1.15 -1.43
N LEU A 343 -14.16 -1.67 -2.62
CA LEU A 343 -15.01 -0.95 -3.58
C LEU A 343 -16.39 -0.63 -3.01
N LYS A 344 -16.97 -1.53 -2.18
CA LYS A 344 -18.21 -1.25 -1.44
C LYS A 344 -18.04 -0.13 -0.42
N ASP A 345 -16.95 -0.15 0.35
CA ASP A 345 -16.64 0.86 1.36
C ASP A 345 -16.48 2.26 0.79
N ILE A 346 -16.00 2.35 -0.45
CA ILE A 346 -15.85 3.63 -1.17
C ILE A 346 -17.03 3.94 -2.09
N GLU A 347 -18.15 3.22 -2.02
CA GLU A 347 -19.35 3.44 -2.83
C GLU A 347 -19.11 3.37 -4.34
N ALA A 348 -18.30 2.42 -4.79
CA ALA A 348 -17.93 2.21 -6.20
C ALA A 348 -18.27 0.80 -6.72
N ALA A 349 -18.98 -0.02 -5.94
CA ALA A 349 -19.28 -1.43 -6.29
C ALA A 349 -20.27 -1.56 -7.46
N ASP A 350 -21.14 -0.56 -7.69
CA ASP A 350 -22.20 -0.62 -8.71
C ASP A 350 -21.70 -0.17 -10.12
N LYS A 351 -20.41 0.08 -10.27
CA LYS A 351 -19.85 0.55 -11.55
C LYS A 351 -19.62 -0.61 -12.51
N PRO A 352 -19.77 -0.37 -13.83
CA PRO A 352 -19.35 -1.34 -14.83
C PRO A 352 -17.89 -1.74 -14.60
N MET A 353 -17.60 -3.04 -14.65
CA MET A 353 -16.28 -3.56 -14.35
C MET A 353 -15.84 -4.56 -15.41
N LEU A 354 -14.59 -4.42 -15.87
CA LEU A 354 -13.90 -5.38 -16.71
C LEU A 354 -12.88 -6.12 -15.86
N LEU A 355 -13.00 -7.44 -15.74
CA LEU A 355 -12.07 -8.29 -14.99
C LEU A 355 -10.91 -8.73 -15.89
N VAL A 356 -9.68 -8.44 -15.48
CA VAL A 356 -8.45 -8.75 -16.22
C VAL A 356 -7.53 -9.58 -15.35
N PHE A 357 -7.36 -10.86 -15.69
CA PHE A 357 -6.39 -11.74 -15.09
C PHE A 357 -5.03 -11.54 -15.76
N ASN A 358 -4.08 -11.03 -15.01
CA ASN A 358 -2.72 -10.76 -15.45
C ASN A 358 -1.75 -11.84 -14.94
N LYS A 359 -0.55 -11.88 -15.50
CA LYS A 359 0.56 -12.79 -15.19
C LYS A 359 0.29 -14.25 -15.54
N ILE A 360 -0.42 -14.49 -16.64
CA ILE A 360 -0.65 -15.86 -17.16
C ILE A 360 0.64 -16.59 -17.52
N ASP A 361 1.70 -15.86 -17.85
CA ASP A 361 3.06 -16.37 -18.07
C ASP A 361 3.59 -17.07 -16.80
N GLN A 362 3.50 -16.43 -15.64
CA GLN A 362 3.91 -17.01 -14.36
C GLN A 362 3.01 -18.18 -13.96
N TYR A 363 1.70 -18.06 -14.15
CA TYR A 363 0.76 -19.14 -13.85
C TYR A 363 1.08 -20.41 -14.64
N ARG A 364 1.40 -20.31 -15.95
CA ARG A 364 1.80 -21.43 -16.80
C ARG A 364 3.11 -22.06 -16.33
N HIS A 365 4.11 -21.23 -16.05
CA HIS A 365 5.41 -21.66 -15.55
C HIS A 365 5.27 -22.45 -14.23
N ASP A 366 4.52 -21.93 -13.26
CA ASP A 366 4.30 -22.59 -11.97
C ASP A 366 3.55 -23.92 -12.13
N THR A 367 2.54 -23.97 -13.01
CA THR A 367 1.80 -25.20 -13.30
C THR A 367 2.69 -26.27 -13.99
N GLU A 368 3.62 -25.87 -14.83
CA GLU A 368 4.59 -26.78 -15.47
C GLU A 368 5.61 -27.30 -14.47
N MET A 369 6.13 -26.46 -13.58
CA MET A 369 7.06 -26.84 -12.51
C MET A 369 6.41 -27.80 -11.51
N GLU A 370 5.15 -27.56 -11.11
CA GLU A 370 4.40 -28.47 -10.24
C GLU A 370 4.18 -29.85 -10.88
N LYS A 371 3.91 -29.90 -12.18
CA LYS A 371 3.80 -31.17 -12.92
C LYS A 371 5.13 -31.91 -12.98
N GLN A 372 6.25 -31.22 -13.19
CA GLN A 372 7.58 -31.84 -13.22
C GLN A 372 7.99 -32.35 -11.84
N ALA A 373 7.75 -31.59 -10.77
CA ALA A 373 8.03 -32.01 -9.40
C ALA A 373 7.17 -33.21 -8.96
N GLY A 374 5.91 -33.28 -9.36
CA GLY A 374 5.03 -34.43 -9.13
C GLY A 374 5.45 -35.69 -9.90
N PHE A 375 6.20 -35.54 -11.01
CA PHE A 375 6.71 -36.69 -11.81
C PHE A 375 7.98 -37.29 -11.21
N GLU A 376 8.78 -36.49 -10.45
CA GLU A 376 10.01 -36.96 -9.77
C GLU A 376 9.73 -37.58 -8.39
N GLY A 377 8.59 -37.27 -7.76
CA GLY A 377 8.14 -37.82 -6.47
C GLY A 377 7.07 -38.88 -6.66
N MET A 378 7.43 -40.11 -7.07
CA MET A 378 6.52 -41.26 -7.12
C MET A 378 6.00 -41.60 -5.72
N ASN A 379 4.93 -40.92 -5.27
CA ASN A 379 3.92 -41.46 -4.35
C ASN A 379 2.58 -41.03 -4.91
N GLU A 380 1.82 -42.02 -5.41
CA GLU A 380 0.47 -41.92 -5.95
C GLU A 380 -0.54 -41.59 -4.84
N ASP A 381 -0.44 -40.44 -4.22
CA ASP A 381 -1.57 -39.83 -3.53
C ASP A 381 -2.38 -39.07 -4.57
N GLU A 382 -3.32 -39.77 -5.19
CA GLU A 382 -4.26 -39.27 -6.21
C GLU A 382 -5.15 -38.09 -5.75
N ASP A 383 -5.06 -37.64 -4.51
CA ASP A 383 -5.90 -36.61 -3.89
C ASP A 383 -5.25 -35.24 -3.66
N ALA A 384 -4.06 -34.99 -4.15
CA ALA A 384 -3.50 -33.63 -4.09
C ALA A 384 -4.30 -32.72 -5.04
N PRO A 385 -4.91 -31.61 -4.56
CA PRO A 385 -5.69 -30.71 -5.41
C PRO A 385 -4.79 -30.07 -6.45
N GLN A 386 -4.86 -30.61 -7.70
CA GLN A 386 -4.13 -30.05 -8.82
C GLN A 386 -4.71 -28.66 -9.14
N ARG A 387 -3.83 -27.68 -9.35
CA ARG A 387 -4.27 -26.38 -9.83
C ARG A 387 -5.03 -26.51 -11.14
N PRO A 388 -6.18 -25.84 -11.31
CA PRO A 388 -6.94 -25.90 -12.55
C PRO A 388 -6.09 -25.37 -13.72
N THR A 389 -6.24 -25.94 -14.89
CA THR A 389 -5.59 -25.42 -16.10
C THR A 389 -6.13 -24.03 -16.45
N LEU A 390 -5.35 -23.24 -17.17
CA LEU A 390 -5.77 -21.90 -17.62
C LEU A 390 -7.10 -21.99 -18.40
N ALA A 391 -7.28 -22.99 -19.25
CA ALA A 391 -8.52 -23.23 -20.00
C ALA A 391 -9.72 -23.53 -19.09
N GLN A 392 -9.54 -24.29 -18.01
CA GLN A 392 -10.59 -24.57 -17.03
C GLN A 392 -10.96 -23.30 -16.24
N LEU A 393 -9.98 -22.47 -15.85
CA LEU A 393 -10.23 -21.19 -15.21
C LEU A 393 -10.98 -20.25 -16.15
N GLN A 394 -10.55 -20.13 -17.41
CA GLN A 394 -11.24 -19.34 -18.42
C GLN A 394 -12.70 -19.77 -18.56
N ALA A 395 -12.96 -21.06 -18.73
CA ALA A 395 -14.31 -21.58 -18.84
C ALA A 395 -15.15 -21.30 -17.58
N THR A 396 -14.54 -21.43 -16.40
CA THR A 396 -15.23 -21.21 -15.13
C THR A 396 -15.61 -19.75 -14.92
N TYR A 397 -14.71 -18.81 -15.17
CA TYR A 397 -14.95 -17.39 -14.97
C TYR A 397 -15.83 -16.78 -16.06
N MET A 398 -15.67 -17.19 -17.32
CA MET A 398 -16.57 -16.79 -18.42
C MET A 398 -18.00 -17.28 -18.20
N ALA A 399 -18.18 -18.45 -17.58
CA ALA A 399 -19.52 -18.96 -17.26
C ALA A 399 -20.18 -18.32 -16.02
N LYS A 400 -19.36 -17.89 -15.03
CA LYS A 400 -19.87 -17.33 -13.75
C LYS A 400 -20.17 -15.85 -13.83
N LEU A 401 -19.45 -15.11 -14.65
CA LEU A 401 -19.54 -13.65 -14.72
C LEU A 401 -20.27 -13.25 -16.00
N HIS A 402 -21.33 -12.44 -15.86
CA HIS A 402 -21.97 -11.80 -17.01
C HIS A 402 -21.12 -10.66 -17.58
N ASP A 403 -20.03 -10.31 -16.89
CA ASP A 403 -19.07 -9.27 -17.28
C ASP A 403 -17.93 -9.86 -18.12
N PRO A 404 -17.35 -9.09 -19.05
CA PRO A 404 -16.25 -9.55 -19.88
C PRO A 404 -15.01 -9.82 -19.02
N VAL A 405 -14.39 -10.98 -19.28
CA VAL A 405 -13.18 -11.47 -18.59
C VAL A 405 -12.07 -11.68 -19.60
N LEU A 406 -10.88 -11.18 -19.30
CA LEU A 406 -9.72 -11.30 -20.16
C LEU A 406 -8.51 -11.83 -19.39
N PHE A 407 -7.69 -12.69 -20.05
CA PHE A 407 -6.47 -13.28 -19.52
C PHE A 407 -5.27 -12.77 -20.30
N ILE A 408 -4.34 -12.08 -19.62
CA ILE A 408 -3.21 -11.40 -20.26
C ILE A 408 -1.87 -11.71 -19.57
N SER A 409 -0.78 -11.49 -20.29
CA SER A 409 0.53 -11.22 -19.70
C SER A 409 0.96 -9.80 -20.07
N ALA A 410 1.00 -8.92 -19.08
CA ALA A 410 1.51 -7.57 -19.29
C ALA A 410 3.04 -7.57 -19.51
N GLN A 411 3.76 -8.56 -18.97
CA GLN A 411 5.21 -8.68 -19.13
C GLN A 411 5.56 -9.17 -20.54
N GLU A 412 4.95 -10.26 -21.00
CA GLU A 412 5.19 -10.86 -22.33
C GLU A 412 4.34 -10.20 -23.44
N ARG A 413 3.51 -9.20 -23.10
CA ARG A 413 2.60 -8.49 -23.99
C ARG A 413 1.58 -9.41 -24.69
N GLU A 414 1.21 -10.51 -24.06
CA GLU A 414 0.23 -11.47 -24.58
C GLU A 414 -1.19 -10.92 -24.34
N ASN A 415 -2.07 -11.00 -25.34
CA ASN A 415 -3.48 -10.55 -25.33
C ASN A 415 -3.68 -9.06 -25.02
N ILE A 416 -2.66 -8.21 -25.22
CA ILE A 416 -2.76 -6.76 -24.98
C ILE A 416 -3.61 -6.09 -26.06
N ASP A 417 -3.58 -6.57 -27.30
CA ASP A 417 -4.40 -6.01 -28.38
C ASP A 417 -5.89 -6.34 -28.17
N GLU A 418 -6.21 -7.52 -27.61
CA GLU A 418 -7.56 -7.88 -27.17
C GLU A 418 -8.04 -6.97 -26.05
N LEU A 419 -7.18 -6.68 -25.08
CA LEU A 419 -7.47 -5.71 -24.01
C LEU A 419 -7.78 -4.31 -24.58
N ARG A 420 -7.01 -3.87 -25.57
CA ARG A 420 -7.27 -2.59 -26.25
C ARG A 420 -8.60 -2.60 -26.97
N ALA A 421 -8.89 -3.64 -27.76
CA ALA A 421 -10.13 -3.77 -28.50
C ALA A 421 -11.35 -3.77 -27.55
N LEU A 422 -11.28 -4.53 -26.45
CA LEU A 422 -12.34 -4.60 -25.45
C LEU A 422 -12.54 -3.26 -24.74
N LEU A 423 -11.46 -2.59 -24.32
CA LEU A 423 -11.53 -1.24 -23.76
C LEU A 423 -12.12 -0.24 -24.74
N THR A 424 -11.69 -0.28 -26.00
CA THR A 424 -12.22 0.62 -27.04
C THR A 424 -13.72 0.45 -27.19
N ARG A 425 -14.23 -0.79 -27.24
CA ARG A 425 -15.66 -1.11 -27.33
C ARG A 425 -16.45 -0.52 -26.16
N HIS A 426 -16.00 -0.77 -24.92
CA HIS A 426 -16.68 -0.25 -23.72
C HIS A 426 -16.64 1.28 -23.64
N VAL A 427 -15.46 1.87 -23.90
CA VAL A 427 -15.28 3.33 -23.88
C VAL A 427 -16.11 4.00 -24.98
N ALA A 428 -16.13 3.45 -26.19
CA ALA A 428 -16.94 3.95 -27.31
C ALA A 428 -18.43 3.92 -26.95
N LYS A 429 -18.94 2.82 -26.41
CA LYS A 429 -20.33 2.72 -25.94
C LYS A 429 -20.68 3.83 -24.95
N LEU A 430 -19.86 4.05 -23.93
CA LEU A 430 -20.07 5.12 -22.94
C LEU A 430 -19.92 6.52 -23.55
N HIS A 431 -18.99 6.70 -24.48
CA HIS A 431 -18.77 7.97 -25.16
C HIS A 431 -19.98 8.34 -26.00
N TYR A 432 -20.49 7.44 -26.82
CA TYR A 432 -21.65 7.70 -27.71
C TYR A 432 -22.96 7.83 -26.92
N GLN A 433 -23.11 7.19 -25.78
CA GLN A 433 -24.23 7.45 -24.88
C GLN A 433 -24.25 8.91 -24.39
N ARG A 434 -23.05 9.52 -24.16
CA ARG A 434 -22.92 10.94 -23.77
C ARG A 434 -23.03 11.90 -24.93
N TYR A 435 -22.56 11.51 -26.09
CA TYR A 435 -22.45 12.35 -27.28
C TYR A 435 -23.07 11.67 -28.51
N PRO A 436 -24.39 11.53 -28.58
CA PRO A 436 -25.07 10.85 -29.70
C PRO A 436 -24.78 11.49 -31.06
N ASN A 437 -24.44 12.77 -31.07
CA ASN A 437 -24.18 13.53 -32.32
C ASN A 437 -22.71 13.46 -32.78
N SER A 438 -21.83 12.79 -32.08
CA SER A 438 -20.42 12.61 -32.47
C SER A 438 -20.18 11.35 -33.30
N LEU A 439 -21.23 10.70 -33.76
CA LEU A 439 -21.23 9.51 -34.64
C LEU A 439 -20.76 9.85 -36.05
N GLY A 440 -19.56 10.36 -36.23
CA GLY A 440 -18.98 10.50 -37.56
C GLY A 440 -18.03 9.35 -37.83
N ASP A 441 -18.42 8.20 -38.28
CA ASP A 441 -17.64 7.07 -38.83
C ASP A 441 -17.74 5.72 -38.14
N PHE A 442 -18.47 5.58 -37.03
CA PHE A 442 -18.72 4.24 -36.43
C PHE A 442 -20.17 3.84 -36.70
N SER A 443 -20.37 2.75 -37.44
CA SER A 443 -21.68 2.10 -37.55
C SER A 443 -22.01 1.48 -36.17
N VAL A 444 -23.21 1.74 -35.67
CA VAL A 444 -23.76 1.20 -34.40
C VAL A 444 -23.71 -0.34 -34.38
N GLU A 445 -23.69 -0.98 -35.54
CA GLU A 445 -23.63 -2.43 -35.76
C GLU A 445 -22.30 -3.07 -35.26
N SER A 446 -21.18 -2.33 -35.19
CA SER A 446 -19.91 -2.85 -34.69
C SER A 446 -19.78 -2.82 -33.16
N VAL A 447 -20.77 -2.32 -32.44
CA VAL A 447 -20.76 -2.18 -30.97
C VAL A 447 -21.66 -3.22 -30.31
N GLU A 448 -22.55 -3.89 -31.06
CA GLU A 448 -23.49 -4.92 -30.53
C GLU A 448 -23.02 -6.38 -30.76
N GLU A 449 -21.97 -6.64 -31.55
CA GLU A 449 -21.27 -7.92 -31.65
C GLU A 449 -20.06 -7.99 -30.68
#